data_3e79a030442f8e0a90d6d891a6fe9ab2
#
_entry.id   3e79a030442f8e0a90d6d891a6fe9ab2
#
_cell.length_a   1.000
_cell.length_b   1.000
_cell.length_c   1.000
_cell.angle_alpha   90.00
_cell.angle_beta   90.00
_cell.angle_gamma   90.00
#
_symmetry.space_group_name_H-M   'P 1'
#
loop_
_entity.id
_entity.type
_entity.pdbx_description
1 polymer ?
#
loop_
_entity_poly.entity_id
_entity_poly.type
_entity_poly.pdbx_seq_one_letter_code
_entity_poly.pdbx_strand_id
1 'polypeptide(L)' 'MSTLKGKVKWFNATKGYGFIEREDKEKDVFVHSSAITDAGLDSLNEGDELTFEVENGEKGPSAVKLQKA' A
#
# COMPACT_ATOMS: atom_id res chain seq x y z
N MET A 1 14.99 7.31 -5.86
CA MET A 1 13.76 6.81 -5.28
C MET A 1 12.95 6.10 -6.32
N SER A 2 12.61 4.89 -6.03
CA SER A 2 11.93 4.06 -7.01
C SER A 2 10.48 3.84 -6.60
N THR A 3 9.60 4.06 -7.55
CA THR A 3 8.20 3.70 -7.40
C THR A 3 8.09 2.21 -7.62
N LEU A 4 7.44 1.53 -6.70
CA LEU A 4 7.24 0.10 -6.78
C LEU A 4 5.82 -0.18 -7.24
N LYS A 5 5.61 -1.38 -7.75
CA LYS A 5 4.30 -1.81 -8.19
C LYS A 5 3.90 -3.05 -7.42
N GLY A 6 2.64 -3.16 -7.09
CA GLY A 6 2.14 -4.31 -6.37
C GLY A 6 0.63 -4.41 -6.41
N LYS A 7 0.12 -5.43 -5.75
CA LYS A 7 -1.32 -5.66 -5.65
C LYS A 7 -1.72 -5.69 -4.20
N VAL A 8 -2.91 -5.19 -3.93
CA VAL A 8 -3.46 -5.26 -2.57
C VAL A 8 -3.71 -6.72 -2.22
N LYS A 9 -3.04 -7.18 -1.18
CA LYS A 9 -3.22 -8.54 -0.69
C LYS A 9 -4.51 -8.62 0.10
N TRP A 10 -4.71 -7.68 1.01
CA TRP A 10 -5.96 -7.50 1.72
C TRP A 10 -5.95 -6.13 2.37
N PHE A 11 -7.13 -5.61 2.64
CA PHE A 11 -7.27 -4.33 3.31
C PHE A 11 -8.49 -4.38 4.21
N ASN A 12 -8.33 -3.92 5.45
CA ASN A 12 -9.43 -3.87 6.41
C ASN A 12 -9.77 -2.42 6.70
N ALA A 13 -10.85 -1.94 6.08
CA ALA A 13 -11.27 -0.55 6.24
C ALA A 13 -11.70 -0.25 7.68
N THR A 14 -12.23 -1.24 8.38
CA THR A 14 -12.66 -1.07 9.77
C THR A 14 -11.47 -0.78 10.68
N LYS A 15 -10.38 -1.51 10.49
CA LYS A 15 -9.16 -1.31 11.26
C LYS A 15 -8.26 -0.22 10.68
N GLY A 16 -8.49 0.14 9.42
CA GLY A 16 -7.76 1.22 8.78
C GLY A 16 -6.38 0.85 8.28
N TYR A 17 -6.14 -0.41 7.93
CA TYR A 17 -4.85 -0.80 7.40
C TYR A 17 -4.96 -2.08 6.58
N GLY A 18 -3.90 -2.36 5.84
CA GLY A 18 -3.83 -3.57 5.03
C GLY A 18 -2.41 -3.83 4.59
N PHE A 19 -2.26 -4.77 3.67
CA PHE A 19 -0.95 -5.13 3.13
C PHE A 19 -1.00 -5.21 1.63
N ILE A 20 0.11 -4.82 1.01
CA ILE A 20 0.27 -4.85 -0.44
C ILE A 20 1.36 -5.87 -0.74
N GLU A 21 1.07 -6.80 -1.66
CA GLU A 21 2.06 -7.75 -2.14
C GLU A 21 2.86 -7.08 -3.25
N ARG A 22 4.18 -7.00 -3.06
CA ARG A 22 5.06 -6.37 -4.03
C ARG A 22 5.24 -7.26 -5.25
N GLU A 23 5.36 -6.62 -6.40
CA GLU A 23 5.56 -7.34 -7.66
C GLU A 23 6.90 -8.10 -7.67
N ASP A 24 7.88 -7.58 -6.97
CA ASP A 24 9.21 -8.20 -6.92
C ASP A 24 9.31 -9.37 -5.93
N LYS A 25 8.18 -9.77 -5.36
CA LYS A 25 8.10 -10.90 -4.42
C LYS A 25 8.84 -10.69 -3.11
N GLU A 26 9.18 -9.46 -2.81
CA GLU A 26 9.75 -9.12 -1.51
C GLU A 26 8.65 -9.13 -0.45
N LYS A 27 9.01 -8.81 0.79
CA LYS A 27 8.05 -8.79 1.89
C LYS A 27 6.87 -7.87 1.61
N ASP A 28 5.71 -8.26 2.09
CA ASP A 28 4.52 -7.43 1.99
C ASP A 28 4.77 -6.08 2.65
N VAL A 29 4.14 -5.05 2.10
CA VAL A 29 4.29 -3.69 2.59
C VAL A 29 3.01 -3.28 3.30
N PHE A 30 3.16 -2.72 4.50
CA PHE A 30 2.04 -2.22 5.27
C PHE A 30 1.48 -0.95 4.62
N VAL A 31 0.17 -0.83 4.58
CA VAL A 31 -0.48 0.40 4.12
C VAL A 31 -1.53 0.83 5.13
N HIS A 32 -1.48 2.10 5.52
CA HIS A 32 -2.45 2.67 6.46
C HIS A 32 -3.49 3.48 5.70
N SER A 33 -4.69 3.58 6.27
CA SER A 33 -5.78 4.32 5.63
C SER A 33 -5.42 5.79 5.37
N SER A 34 -4.56 6.37 6.21
CA SER A 34 -4.13 7.75 6.00
C SER A 34 -3.36 7.92 4.67
N ALA A 35 -2.58 6.91 4.29
CA ALA A 35 -1.87 6.95 3.02
C ALA A 35 -2.84 6.89 1.85
N ILE A 36 -3.94 6.16 2.01
CA ILE A 36 -4.97 6.06 0.99
C ILE A 36 -5.67 7.40 0.82
N THR A 37 -6.03 8.03 1.95
CA THR A 37 -6.66 9.33 1.95
C THR A 37 -5.75 10.40 1.34
N ASP A 38 -4.47 10.37 1.71
CA ASP A 38 -3.49 11.32 1.18
C ASP A 38 -3.33 11.18 -0.32
N ALA A 39 -3.51 9.98 -0.83
CA ALA A 39 -3.42 9.72 -2.27
C ALA A 39 -4.69 10.08 -3.03
N GLY A 40 -5.74 10.48 -2.31
CA GLY A 40 -7.01 10.82 -2.92
C GLY A 40 -7.85 9.60 -3.28
N LEU A 41 -7.53 8.44 -2.71
CA LEU A 41 -8.28 7.22 -2.95
C LEU A 41 -9.30 7.01 -1.84
N ASP A 42 -10.40 6.36 -2.16
CA ASP A 42 -11.44 6.09 -1.16
C ASP A 42 -11.12 4.85 -0.34
N SER A 43 -10.74 3.79 -1.00
CA SER A 43 -10.41 2.54 -0.34
C SER A 43 -9.66 1.64 -1.32
N LEU A 44 -9.13 0.55 -0.79
CA LEU A 44 -8.44 -0.44 -1.60
C LEU A 44 -9.23 -1.75 -1.55
N ASN A 45 -9.24 -2.46 -2.65
CA ASN A 45 -9.86 -3.77 -2.74
C ASN A 45 -8.80 -4.82 -3.02
N GLU A 46 -9.04 -6.05 -2.58
CA GLU A 46 -8.15 -7.16 -2.86
C GLU A 46 -7.90 -7.27 -4.35
N GLY A 47 -6.64 -7.39 -4.71
CA GLY A 47 -6.26 -7.55 -6.10
C GLY A 47 -6.06 -6.25 -6.88
N ASP A 48 -6.34 -5.10 -6.25
CA ASP A 48 -6.10 -3.82 -6.92
C ASP A 48 -4.62 -3.62 -7.17
N GLU A 49 -4.29 -3.22 -8.38
CA GLU A 49 -2.91 -2.91 -8.73
C GLU A 49 -2.61 -1.46 -8.40
N LEU A 50 -1.49 -1.25 -7.74
CA LEU A 50 -1.08 0.08 -7.32
C LEU A 50 0.39 0.30 -7.59
N THR A 51 0.77 1.57 -7.72
CA THR A 51 2.15 1.97 -7.63
C THR A 51 2.31 2.73 -6.32
N PHE A 52 3.46 2.60 -5.70
CA PHE A 52 3.69 3.22 -4.39
C PHE A 52 5.18 3.33 -4.12
N GLU A 53 5.52 4.13 -3.13
CA GLU A 53 6.88 4.21 -2.62
C GLU A 53 6.89 3.58 -1.24
N VAL A 54 8.05 3.08 -0.83
CA VAL A 54 8.20 2.45 0.48
C VAL A 54 8.96 3.39 1.39
N GLU A 55 8.41 3.60 2.58
CA GLU A 55 9.06 4.40 3.61
C GLU A 55 9.20 3.54 4.85
N ASN A 56 10.39 3.52 5.43
CA ASN A 56 10.62 2.75 6.65
C ASN A 56 10.12 3.55 7.85
N GLY A 57 9.17 2.97 8.55
CA GLY A 57 8.60 3.57 9.75
C GLY A 57 8.85 2.68 10.96
N GLU A 58 8.22 3.03 12.07
CA GLU A 58 8.37 2.28 13.31
C GLU A 58 7.92 0.83 13.17
N LYS A 59 6.92 0.61 12.35
CA LYS A 59 6.36 -0.73 12.15
C LYS A 59 6.99 -1.47 10.97
N GLY A 60 8.04 -0.92 10.40
CA GLY A 60 8.70 -1.49 9.24
C GLY A 60 8.31 -0.75 7.97
N PRO A 61 8.52 -1.37 6.79
CA PRO A 61 8.24 -0.69 5.53
C PRO A 61 6.75 -0.45 5.34
N SER A 62 6.39 0.77 4.97
CA SER A 62 5.00 1.11 4.69
C SER A 62 4.89 1.78 3.33
N ALA A 63 3.73 1.58 2.69
CA ALA A 63 3.46 2.15 1.38
C ALA A 63 2.99 3.58 1.53
N VAL A 64 3.56 4.47 0.73
CA VAL A 64 3.18 5.87 0.70
C VAL A 64 3.08 6.31 -0.76
N LYS A 65 2.48 7.46 -0.99
CA LYS A 65 2.31 8.02 -2.33
C LYS A 65 1.66 7.02 -3.27
N LEU A 66 0.55 6.46 -2.84
CA LEU A 66 -0.16 5.44 -3.60
C LEU A 66 -0.80 6.04 -4.85
N GLN A 67 -0.78 5.27 -5.93
CA GLN A 67 -1.48 5.62 -7.15
C GLN A 67 -2.00 4.34 -7.78
N LYS A 68 -3.15 4.41 -8.40
CA LYS A 68 -3.66 3.26 -9.12
C LYS A 68 -2.84 3.04 -10.37
N ALA A 69 -2.48 1.80 -10.61
CA ALA A 69 -1.69 1.44 -11.78
C ALA A 69 -2.54 1.37 -13.03
#